data_9acc954eb7f77891096d12d5a3d4a6c4
#
_entry.id   9acc954eb7f77891096d12d5a3d4a6c4
#
_cell.length_a   1.000
_cell.length_b   1.000
_cell.length_c   1.000
_cell.angle_alpha   90.00
_cell.angle_beta   90.00
_cell.angle_gamma   90.00
#
_symmetry.space_group_name_H-M   'P 1'
#
loop_
_entity.id
_entity.type
_entity.pdbx_description
1 polymer ?
#
loop_
_entity_poly.entity_id
_entity_poly.type
_entity_poly.pdbx_seq_one_letter_code
_entity_poly.pdbx_strand_id
1 'polypeptide(L)'
;MPPIDFAVLAQVCAPWVAPQTMAAIVKTESSFNPYAIGVNGAKLTRQPANKEEAIVTAQWLIAHGYSVDLGLGQINSYNLRKYGYSVSDAFDLCKNMTLSASILEHNYQSAKKAGQGDQAAFEVGRQ
;
A
#
# COMPACT_ATOMS: atom_id res chain seq x y z
N MET A 1 -9.31 12.92 -4.73
CA MET A 1 -9.79 12.74 -3.35
C MET A 1 -9.54 14.00 -2.56
N PRO A 2 -10.54 14.53 -1.90
CA PRO A 2 -10.32 15.68 -1.03
C PRO A 2 -9.40 15.30 0.13
N PRO A 3 -8.36 16.08 0.39
CA PRO A 3 -7.42 15.78 1.47
C PRO A 3 -8.07 15.66 2.85
N ILE A 4 -9.14 16.41 3.10
CA ILE A 4 -9.80 16.37 4.40
C ILE A 4 -10.48 15.03 4.64
N ASP A 5 -11.09 14.47 3.60
CA ASP A 5 -11.72 13.15 3.70
C ASP A 5 -10.67 12.07 3.91
N PHE A 6 -9.53 12.21 3.26
CA PHE A 6 -8.44 11.27 3.42
C PHE A 6 -7.91 11.29 4.86
N ALA A 7 -7.74 12.47 5.44
CA ALA A 7 -7.21 12.58 6.81
C ALA A 7 -8.14 11.88 7.81
N VAL A 8 -9.45 12.03 7.66
CA VAL A 8 -10.42 11.35 8.51
C VAL A 8 -10.32 9.84 8.33
N LEU A 9 -10.27 9.40 7.08
CA LEU A 9 -10.19 7.98 6.78
C LEU A 9 -8.91 7.38 7.35
N ALA A 10 -7.80 8.09 7.23
CA ALA A 10 -6.51 7.62 7.74
C ALA A 10 -6.55 7.46 9.26
N GLN A 11 -7.20 8.40 9.98
CA GLN A 11 -7.32 8.29 11.42
C GLN A 11 -8.15 7.09 11.84
N VAL A 12 -9.21 6.78 11.09
CA VAL A 12 -10.05 5.63 11.39
C VAL A 12 -9.34 4.32 11.07
N CYS A 13 -8.66 4.26 9.94
CA CYS A 13 -8.11 3.01 9.42
C CYS A 13 -6.69 2.71 9.90
N ALA A 14 -5.95 3.73 10.29
CA ALA A 14 -4.56 3.59 10.74
C ALA A 14 -4.25 4.63 11.82
N PRO A 15 -4.93 4.55 12.98
CA PRO A 15 -4.84 5.59 14.02
C PRO A 15 -3.45 5.71 14.64
N TRP A 16 -2.59 4.69 14.49
CA TRP A 16 -1.25 4.74 15.05
C TRP A 16 -0.23 5.43 14.15
N VAL A 17 -0.65 5.91 12.98
CA VAL A 17 0.21 6.68 12.08
C VAL A 17 -0.38 8.07 11.90
N ALA A 18 0.45 9.09 11.99
CA ALA A 18 -0.04 10.47 11.78
C ALA A 18 -0.65 10.60 10.38
N PRO A 19 -1.81 11.26 10.27
CA PRO A 19 -2.47 11.40 8.97
C PRO A 19 -1.58 12.04 7.90
N GLN A 20 -0.73 12.98 8.28
CA GLN A 20 0.20 13.62 7.34
C GLN A 20 1.20 12.61 6.79
N THR A 21 1.65 11.68 7.62
CA THR A 21 2.56 10.63 7.21
C THR A 21 1.90 9.68 6.22
N MET A 22 0.67 9.25 6.53
CA MET A 22 -0.09 8.41 5.61
C MET A 22 -0.33 9.12 4.28
N ALA A 23 -0.68 10.41 4.32
CA ALA A 23 -0.92 11.18 3.10
C ALA A 23 0.34 11.25 2.23
N ALA A 24 1.50 11.46 2.85
CA ALA A 24 2.77 11.51 2.12
C ALA A 24 3.09 10.18 1.45
N ILE A 25 2.88 9.08 2.17
CA ILE A 25 3.11 7.73 1.64
C ILE A 25 2.18 7.46 0.46
N VAL A 26 0.90 7.67 0.64
CA VAL A 26 -0.10 7.37 -0.40
C VAL A 26 0.10 8.25 -1.63
N LYS A 27 0.45 9.52 -1.42
CA LYS A 27 0.75 10.40 -2.54
C LYS A 27 1.95 9.90 -3.34
N THR A 28 3.01 9.51 -2.64
CA THR A 28 4.23 9.01 -3.28
C THR A 28 3.99 7.70 -4.00
N GLU A 29 3.27 6.76 -3.36
CA GLU A 29 3.11 5.42 -3.89
C GLU A 29 2.11 5.34 -5.03
N SER A 30 0.96 6.02 -4.91
CA SER A 30 -0.13 5.82 -5.87
C SER A 30 -0.76 7.11 -6.37
N SER A 31 -0.33 8.27 -5.89
CA SER A 31 -1.00 9.56 -6.14
C SER A 31 -2.47 9.50 -5.75
N PHE A 32 -2.77 8.84 -4.64
CA PHE A 32 -4.13 8.66 -4.12
C PHE A 32 -5.03 7.83 -5.03
N ASN A 33 -4.45 6.98 -5.88
CA ASN A 33 -5.25 6.10 -6.74
C ASN A 33 -5.48 4.76 -6.03
N PRO A 34 -6.72 4.46 -5.59
CA PRO A 34 -6.99 3.22 -4.86
C PRO A 34 -6.87 1.97 -5.72
N TYR A 35 -6.84 2.11 -7.04
CA TYR A 35 -6.79 0.98 -7.97
C TYR A 35 -5.46 0.89 -8.71
N ALA A 36 -4.45 1.62 -8.24
CA ALA A 36 -3.14 1.62 -8.88
C ALA A 36 -2.49 0.23 -8.81
N ILE A 37 -1.89 -0.18 -9.91
CA ILE A 37 -1.13 -1.42 -9.98
C ILE A 37 0.24 -1.11 -10.55
N GLY A 38 1.30 -1.44 -9.77
CA GLY A 38 2.67 -1.41 -10.24
C GLY A 38 3.12 -2.84 -10.51
N VAL A 39 3.77 -3.08 -11.63
CA VAL A 39 4.25 -4.41 -12.00
C VAL A 39 5.76 -4.39 -12.00
N ASN A 40 6.37 -5.28 -11.22
CA ASN A 40 7.82 -5.38 -11.18
C ASN A 40 8.32 -6.01 -12.48
N GLY A 41 9.18 -5.28 -13.18
CA GLY A 41 9.76 -5.76 -14.42
C GLY A 41 8.91 -5.54 -15.66
N ALA A 42 7.78 -4.85 -15.53
CA ALA A 42 6.90 -4.58 -16.66
C ALA A 42 6.08 -3.33 -16.38
N LYS A 43 5.27 -2.92 -17.34
CA LYS A 43 4.42 -1.75 -17.18
C LYS A 43 3.10 -1.98 -17.88
N LEU A 44 2.00 -1.64 -17.20
CA LEU A 44 0.68 -1.70 -17.82
C LEU A 44 0.54 -0.55 -18.81
N THR A 45 -0.17 -0.80 -19.91
CA THR A 45 -0.43 0.24 -20.90
C THR A 45 -1.36 1.30 -20.35
N ARG A 46 -2.27 0.91 -19.45
CA ARG A 46 -3.12 1.84 -18.72
C ARG A 46 -3.49 1.26 -17.37
N GLN A 47 -3.82 2.13 -16.44
CA GLN A 47 -4.27 1.70 -15.12
C GLN A 47 -5.73 1.26 -15.15
N PRO A 48 -6.14 0.37 -14.23
CA PRO A 48 -7.54 -0.04 -14.15
C PRO A 48 -8.48 1.13 -13.90
N ALA A 49 -9.66 1.06 -14.51
CA ALA A 49 -10.64 2.13 -14.42
C ALA A 49 -11.50 2.06 -13.16
N ASN A 50 -11.62 0.88 -12.55
CA ASN A 50 -12.46 0.66 -11.38
C ASN A 50 -11.96 -0.55 -10.60
N LYS A 51 -12.62 -0.82 -9.46
CA LYS A 51 -12.18 -1.88 -8.56
C LYS A 51 -12.25 -3.25 -9.20
N GLU A 52 -13.31 -3.53 -9.95
CA GLU A 52 -13.49 -4.85 -10.57
C GLU A 52 -12.39 -5.11 -11.59
N GLU A 53 -12.08 -4.12 -12.41
CA GLU A 53 -11.00 -4.24 -13.38
C GLU A 53 -9.66 -4.43 -12.68
N ALA A 54 -9.43 -3.71 -11.58
CA ALA A 54 -8.20 -3.82 -10.82
C ALA A 54 -8.03 -5.23 -10.25
N ILE A 55 -9.09 -5.79 -9.69
CA ILE A 55 -9.04 -7.14 -9.13
C ILE A 55 -8.70 -8.16 -10.21
N VAL A 56 -9.39 -8.12 -11.33
CA VAL A 56 -9.17 -9.08 -12.42
C VAL A 56 -7.76 -8.96 -12.98
N THR A 57 -7.30 -7.71 -13.18
CA THR A 57 -5.96 -7.47 -13.72
C THR A 57 -4.89 -7.99 -12.76
N ALA A 58 -5.02 -7.68 -11.47
CA ALA A 58 -4.04 -8.11 -10.49
C ALA A 58 -4.00 -9.64 -10.36
N GLN A 59 -5.18 -10.28 -10.34
CA GLN A 59 -5.25 -11.73 -10.26
C GLN A 59 -4.59 -12.39 -11.47
N TRP A 60 -4.82 -11.83 -12.66
CA TRP A 60 -4.20 -12.36 -13.87
C TRP A 60 -2.67 -12.24 -13.81
N LEU A 61 -2.18 -11.08 -13.37
CA LEU A 61 -0.74 -10.86 -13.27
C LEU A 61 -0.10 -11.81 -12.28
N ILE A 62 -0.71 -11.98 -11.11
CA ILE A 62 -0.19 -12.88 -10.08
C ILE A 62 -0.18 -14.32 -10.58
N ALA A 63 -1.26 -14.75 -11.25
CA ALA A 63 -1.35 -16.10 -11.78
C ALA A 63 -0.29 -16.37 -12.85
N HIS A 64 0.20 -15.33 -13.50
CA HIS A 64 1.24 -15.45 -14.53
C HIS A 64 2.63 -15.16 -13.99
N GLY A 65 2.80 -15.17 -12.67
CA GLY A 65 4.11 -15.11 -12.05
C GLY A 65 4.67 -13.71 -11.81
N TYR A 66 3.88 -12.66 -12.03
CA TYR A 66 4.36 -11.31 -11.78
C TYR A 66 4.24 -10.94 -10.30
N SER A 67 5.24 -10.20 -9.82
CA SER A 67 5.15 -9.53 -8.53
C SER A 67 4.52 -8.17 -8.77
N VAL A 68 3.47 -7.85 -8.02
CA VAL A 68 2.72 -6.61 -8.23
C VAL A 68 2.55 -5.85 -6.93
N ASP A 69 2.44 -4.53 -7.05
CA ASP A 69 2.17 -3.64 -5.93
C ASP A 69 0.80 -3.01 -6.14
N LEU A 70 -0.05 -3.06 -5.12
CA LEU A 70 -1.48 -2.84 -5.29
C LEU A 70 -2.04 -1.76 -4.38
N GLY A 71 -2.86 -0.91 -4.96
CA GLY A 71 -3.70 0.02 -4.22
C GLY A 71 -2.99 1.25 -3.69
N LEU A 72 -3.63 1.93 -2.77
CA LEU A 72 -3.17 3.21 -2.24
C LEU A 72 -1.74 3.19 -1.75
N GLY A 73 -1.37 2.18 -0.97
CA GLY A 73 -0.03 2.06 -0.39
C GLY A 73 0.91 1.21 -1.22
N GLN A 74 0.47 0.73 -2.37
CA GLN A 74 1.26 -0.12 -3.27
C GLN A 74 1.84 -1.31 -2.51
N ILE A 75 0.94 -2.09 -1.93
CA ILE A 75 1.30 -3.28 -1.15
C ILE A 75 1.66 -4.41 -2.09
N ASN A 76 2.83 -5.00 -1.89
CA ASN A 76 3.31 -6.10 -2.71
C ASN A 76 2.45 -7.35 -2.49
N SER A 77 2.22 -8.10 -3.56
CA SER A 77 1.41 -9.31 -3.52
C SER A 77 1.93 -10.34 -2.53
N TYR A 78 3.25 -10.40 -2.30
CA TYR A 78 3.82 -11.28 -1.29
C TYR A 78 3.32 -10.90 0.11
N ASN A 79 3.28 -9.59 0.40
CA ASN A 79 2.82 -9.12 1.71
C ASN A 79 1.33 -9.34 1.92
N LEU A 80 0.52 -9.23 0.88
CA LEU A 80 -0.90 -9.58 0.99
C LEU A 80 -1.05 -11.00 1.49
N ARG A 81 -0.35 -11.92 0.85
CA ARG A 81 -0.40 -13.34 1.20
C ARG A 81 0.12 -13.58 2.62
N LYS A 82 1.23 -12.93 2.96
CA LYS A 82 1.85 -13.06 4.27
C LYS A 82 0.92 -12.63 5.39
N TYR A 83 0.16 -11.57 5.18
CA TYR A 83 -0.72 -11.03 6.22
C TYR A 83 -2.16 -11.49 6.09
N GLY A 84 -2.44 -12.41 5.16
CA GLY A 84 -3.78 -13.00 5.05
C GLY A 84 -4.82 -12.11 4.38
N TYR A 85 -4.38 -11.16 3.57
CA TYR A 85 -5.28 -10.27 2.83
C TYR A 85 -5.48 -10.78 1.42
N SER A 86 -6.70 -10.58 0.89
CA SER A 86 -7.01 -10.94 -0.50
C SER A 86 -6.64 -9.80 -1.44
N VAL A 87 -6.64 -10.09 -2.74
CA VAL A 87 -6.46 -9.08 -3.77
C VAL A 87 -7.57 -8.03 -3.67
N SER A 88 -8.81 -8.46 -3.42
CA SER A 88 -9.93 -7.54 -3.23
C SER A 88 -9.67 -6.59 -2.06
N ASP A 89 -9.11 -7.10 -0.96
CA ASP A 89 -8.77 -6.28 0.20
C ASP A 89 -7.76 -5.20 -0.15
N ALA A 90 -6.82 -5.51 -1.05
CA ALA A 90 -5.80 -4.54 -1.44
C ALA A 90 -6.39 -3.31 -2.12
N PHE A 91 -7.56 -3.45 -2.71
CA PHE A 91 -8.23 -2.34 -3.39
C PHE A 91 -9.35 -1.73 -2.54
N ASP A 92 -9.45 -2.12 -1.28
CA ASP A 92 -10.33 -1.49 -0.31
C ASP A 92 -9.55 -0.39 0.39
N LEU A 93 -10.13 0.82 0.43
CA LEU A 93 -9.42 1.99 0.96
C LEU A 93 -8.91 1.76 2.38
N CYS A 94 -9.80 1.33 3.26
CA CYS A 94 -9.45 1.19 4.68
C CYS A 94 -8.50 0.01 4.90
N LYS A 95 -8.78 -1.13 4.31
CA LYS A 95 -7.94 -2.32 4.49
C LYS A 95 -6.54 -2.12 3.94
N ASN A 96 -6.42 -1.46 2.79
CA ASN A 96 -5.11 -1.17 2.24
C ASN A 96 -4.32 -0.25 3.18
N MET A 97 -4.98 0.78 3.71
CA MET A 97 -4.33 1.72 4.62
C MET A 97 -3.91 1.05 5.92
N THR A 98 -4.79 0.21 6.48
CA THR A 98 -4.48 -0.52 7.70
C THR A 98 -3.25 -1.41 7.50
N LEU A 99 -3.21 -2.15 6.41
CA LEU A 99 -2.09 -3.05 6.15
C LEU A 99 -0.82 -2.27 5.84
N SER A 100 -0.90 -1.20 5.04
CA SER A 100 0.26 -0.34 4.75
C SER A 100 0.88 0.20 6.02
N ALA A 101 0.02 0.70 6.92
CA ALA A 101 0.48 1.26 8.19
C ALA A 101 1.10 0.19 9.08
N SER A 102 0.52 -1.01 9.07
CA SER A 102 1.05 -2.13 9.88
C SER A 102 2.42 -2.57 9.39
N ILE A 103 2.61 -2.62 8.07
CA ILE A 103 3.90 -2.97 7.49
C ILE A 103 4.93 -1.90 7.82
N LEU A 104 4.55 -0.64 7.69
CA LEU A 104 5.43 0.49 8.01
C LEU A 104 5.87 0.43 9.47
N GLU A 105 4.93 0.20 10.38
CA GLU A 105 5.23 0.12 11.81
C GLU A 105 6.15 -1.04 12.11
N HIS A 106 5.86 -2.21 11.55
CA HIS A 106 6.69 -3.40 11.75
C HIS A 106 8.12 -3.17 11.27
N ASN A 107 8.29 -2.61 10.09
CA ASN A 107 9.60 -2.34 9.52
C ASN A 107 10.34 -1.27 10.32
N TYR A 108 9.63 -0.26 10.79
CA TYR A 108 10.21 0.79 11.61
C TYR A 108 10.77 0.22 12.91
N GLN A 109 9.99 -0.61 13.61
CA GLN A 109 10.43 -1.23 14.85
C GLN A 109 11.61 -2.16 14.63
N SER A 110 11.60 -2.93 13.55
CA SER A 110 12.71 -3.82 13.21
C SER A 110 13.99 -3.04 12.94
N ALA A 111 13.90 -1.93 12.22
CA ALA A 111 15.05 -1.10 11.90
C ALA A 111 15.62 -0.44 13.16
N LYS A 112 14.75 0.00 14.08
CA LYS A 112 15.20 0.58 15.35
C LYS A 112 15.92 -0.47 16.20
N LYS A 113 15.42 -1.68 16.24
CA LYS A 113 16.08 -2.77 16.96
C LYS A 113 17.46 -3.07 16.39
N ALA A 114 17.64 -2.84 15.10
CA ALA A 114 18.94 -3.02 14.45
C ALA A 114 19.89 -1.85 14.67
N GLY A 115 19.48 -0.84 15.45
CA GLY A 115 20.34 0.28 15.82
C GLY A 115 20.35 1.43 14.81
N GLN A 116 19.40 1.47 13.89
CA GLN A 116 19.30 2.55 12.91
C GLN A 116 18.57 3.75 13.54
N GLY A 117 18.91 4.94 13.04
CA GLY A 117 18.24 6.16 13.47
C GLY A 117 16.84 6.24 12.89
N ASP A 118 16.04 7.20 13.42
CA ASP A 118 14.64 7.31 13.05
C ASP A 118 14.43 7.52 11.55
N GLN A 119 15.25 8.36 10.91
CA GLN A 119 15.10 8.61 9.48
C GLN A 119 15.38 7.35 8.67
N ALA A 120 16.46 6.63 9.01
CA ALA A 120 16.79 5.40 8.30
C ALA A 120 15.69 4.35 8.51
N ALA A 121 15.13 4.28 9.71
CA ALA A 121 14.04 3.35 10.01
C ALA A 121 12.80 3.67 9.17
N PHE A 122 12.50 4.95 8.98
CA PHE A 122 11.37 5.36 8.15
C PHE A 122 11.59 4.96 6.69
N GLU A 123 12.79 5.15 6.17
CA GLU A 123 13.10 4.78 4.79
C GLU A 123 12.96 3.27 4.57
N VAL A 124 13.42 2.48 5.52
CA VAL A 124 13.28 1.02 5.45
C VAL A 124 11.81 0.62 5.50
N GLY A 125 11.00 1.35 6.26
CA GLY A 125 9.57 1.05 6.39
C GLY A 125 8.76 1.36 5.14
N ARG A 126 9.25 2.21 4.27
CA ARG A 126 8.58 2.50 3.01
C ARG A 126 8.63 1.27 2.14
N GLN A 127 7.53 0.91 1.54
CA GLN A 127 7.60 -0.23 0.78
C GLN A 127 6.57 -0.42 -0.28
#